data_e7f43291442dceed11a9da0736609056
#
_entry.id   e7f43291442dceed11a9da0736609056
#
_cell.length_a   1.000
_cell.length_b   1.000
_cell.length_c   1.000
_cell.angle_alpha   90.00
_cell.angle_beta   90.00
_cell.angle_gamma   90.00
#
_symmetry.space_group_name_H-M   'P 1'
#
loop_
_entity.id
_entity.type
_entity.pdbx_description
1 polymer ?
#
loop_
_entity_poly.entity_id
_entity_poly.type
_entity_poly.pdbx_seq_one_letter_code
_entity_poly.pdbx_strand_id
1 'polypeptide(L)'
;MGGLPRWALVGLGCPDGTEADEVEAFYEGAVAVADEHGVAIIGGDTSASPAGWLVSVTLLGEAVRPVLRSTARPGDVIAVTDTLGRAAAGLAVLERETAPRGVDSALLDDVTGAHLRPRARVDEGRWLADAGGVTAMMDLSDGLATDLGRLVAESGVGAHVDVERLPIAAATRAVADALDVDPVDWATGGGEDYELLVVCDPVLFARLRDGLADATGTALTAVGEIMAGSGTRWLDGRGRAVAVAPGFEHFRG
;
A
#
# COMPACT_ATOMS: atom_id res chain seq x y z
N MET A 1 4.87 -11.57 4.00
CA MET A 1 5.82 -10.44 3.83
C MET A 1 7.22 -10.82 4.29
N GLY A 2 8.25 -9.99 4.01
CA GLY A 2 9.65 -10.27 4.40
C GLY A 2 10.40 -11.18 3.42
N GLY A 3 9.89 -11.38 2.21
CA GLY A 3 10.58 -12.12 1.16
C GLY A 3 11.58 -11.25 0.37
N LEU A 4 12.59 -11.90 -0.19
CA LEU A 4 13.50 -11.34 -1.18
C LEU A 4 13.04 -11.77 -2.57
N PRO A 5 12.58 -10.87 -3.44
CA PRO A 5 12.21 -11.21 -4.80
C PRO A 5 13.47 -11.60 -5.60
N ARG A 6 13.34 -12.55 -6.54
CA ARG A 6 14.46 -13.07 -7.31
C ARG A 6 14.17 -13.14 -8.80
N TRP A 7 13.02 -13.67 -9.16
CA TRP A 7 12.68 -13.94 -10.54
C TRP A 7 11.24 -13.54 -10.84
N ALA A 8 11.02 -13.05 -12.05
CA ALA A 8 9.71 -12.73 -12.56
C ALA A 8 9.43 -13.45 -13.88
N LEU A 9 8.17 -13.84 -14.07
CA LEU A 9 7.59 -14.27 -15.33
C LEU A 9 6.50 -13.28 -15.71
N VAL A 10 6.49 -12.82 -16.97
CA VAL A 10 5.53 -11.82 -17.46
C VAL A 10 4.65 -12.45 -18.54
N GLY A 11 3.35 -12.57 -18.24
CA GLY A 11 2.32 -12.86 -19.24
C GLY A 11 1.76 -11.56 -19.79
N LEU A 12 1.84 -11.37 -21.11
CA LEU A 12 1.40 -10.15 -21.78
C LEU A 12 0.36 -10.48 -22.84
N GLY A 13 -0.86 -9.97 -22.68
CA GLY A 13 -1.90 -10.00 -23.69
C GLY A 13 -1.96 -8.65 -24.41
N CYS A 14 -1.72 -8.66 -25.72
CA CYS A 14 -1.68 -7.46 -26.55
C CYS A 14 -2.94 -7.33 -27.41
N PRO A 15 -3.61 -6.18 -27.46
CA PRO A 15 -4.73 -5.97 -28.38
C PRO A 15 -4.27 -5.97 -29.84
N ASP A 16 -5.21 -6.21 -30.74
CA ASP A 16 -4.95 -6.13 -32.18
C ASP A 16 -4.44 -4.74 -32.55
N GLY A 17 -3.37 -4.70 -33.35
CA GLY A 17 -2.74 -3.45 -33.80
C GLY A 17 -1.67 -2.90 -32.85
N THR A 18 -1.30 -3.64 -31.78
CA THR A 18 -0.18 -3.28 -30.93
C THR A 18 1.12 -3.24 -31.75
N GLU A 19 1.83 -2.12 -31.66
CA GLU A 19 3.13 -1.97 -32.32
C GLU A 19 4.26 -2.52 -31.43
N ALA A 20 5.38 -2.92 -32.04
CA ALA A 20 6.51 -3.47 -31.30
C ALA A 20 7.09 -2.48 -30.27
N ASP A 21 7.12 -1.19 -30.62
CA ASP A 21 7.61 -0.11 -29.76
C ASP A 21 6.83 0.01 -28.45
N GLU A 22 5.51 -0.30 -28.46
CA GLU A 22 4.69 -0.29 -27.24
C GLU A 22 5.07 -1.43 -26.29
N VAL A 23 5.36 -2.61 -26.85
CA VAL A 23 5.84 -3.77 -26.07
C VAL A 23 7.26 -3.49 -25.53
N GLU A 24 8.14 -2.89 -26.33
CA GLU A 24 9.47 -2.49 -25.89
C GLU A 24 9.39 -1.48 -24.74
N ALA A 25 8.57 -0.45 -24.84
CA ALA A 25 8.36 0.54 -23.79
C ALA A 25 7.82 -0.08 -22.49
N PHE A 26 6.91 -1.06 -22.58
CA PHE A 26 6.46 -1.81 -21.42
C PHE A 26 7.63 -2.54 -20.73
N TYR A 27 8.45 -3.27 -21.50
CA TYR A 27 9.58 -4.00 -20.93
C TYR A 27 10.70 -3.09 -20.43
N GLU A 28 10.92 -1.93 -21.02
CA GLU A 28 11.84 -0.91 -20.47
C GLU A 28 11.44 -0.50 -19.06
N GLY A 29 10.15 -0.21 -18.83
CA GLY A 29 9.64 0.10 -17.51
C GLY A 29 9.72 -1.09 -16.54
N ALA A 30 9.34 -2.28 -17.01
CA ALA A 30 9.35 -3.50 -16.17
C ALA A 30 10.78 -3.88 -15.75
N VAL A 31 11.78 -3.78 -16.65
CA VAL A 31 13.20 -4.05 -16.36
C VAL A 31 13.74 -3.01 -15.39
N ALA A 32 13.42 -1.72 -15.55
CA ALA A 32 13.89 -0.69 -14.64
C ALA A 32 13.45 -0.96 -13.18
N VAL A 33 12.18 -1.34 -12.96
CA VAL A 33 11.69 -1.71 -11.62
C VAL A 33 12.31 -3.04 -11.14
N ALA A 34 12.47 -4.02 -12.03
CA ALA A 34 13.09 -5.30 -11.70
C ALA A 34 14.55 -5.12 -11.24
N ASP A 35 15.31 -4.29 -11.94
CA ASP A 35 16.72 -3.99 -11.62
C ASP A 35 16.85 -3.27 -10.27
N GLU A 36 15.94 -2.33 -9.93
CA GLU A 36 15.91 -1.65 -8.64
C GLU A 36 15.84 -2.63 -7.47
N HIS A 37 15.13 -3.76 -7.64
CA HIS A 37 14.95 -4.78 -6.62
C HIS A 37 15.82 -6.04 -6.82
N GLY A 38 16.71 -6.05 -7.81
CA GLY A 38 17.57 -7.20 -8.11
C GLY A 38 16.79 -8.43 -8.61
N VAL A 39 15.69 -8.21 -9.32
CA VAL A 39 14.81 -9.24 -9.89
C VAL A 39 15.19 -9.51 -11.33
N ALA A 40 15.39 -10.78 -11.71
CA ALA A 40 15.58 -11.17 -13.10
C ALA A 40 14.22 -11.55 -13.75
N ILE A 41 13.87 -10.92 -14.86
CA ILE A 41 12.75 -11.39 -15.70
C ILE A 41 13.29 -12.58 -16.51
N ILE A 42 12.82 -13.78 -16.18
CA ILE A 42 13.37 -15.04 -16.71
C ILE A 42 12.53 -15.66 -17.81
N GLY A 43 11.40 -15.04 -18.17
CA GLY A 43 10.52 -15.51 -19.23
C GLY A 43 9.09 -15.03 -19.06
N GLY A 44 8.20 -15.67 -19.81
CA GLY A 44 6.79 -15.35 -19.83
C GLY A 44 6.13 -15.83 -21.10
N ASP A 45 5.00 -15.23 -21.44
CA ASP A 45 4.28 -15.49 -22.68
C ASP A 45 3.68 -14.19 -23.23
N THR A 46 3.62 -14.08 -24.55
CA THR A 46 2.95 -12.96 -25.23
C THR A 46 1.89 -13.49 -26.15
N SER A 47 0.64 -13.09 -25.93
CA SER A 47 -0.53 -13.59 -26.64
C SER A 47 -1.41 -12.44 -27.14
N ALA A 48 -2.29 -12.72 -28.09
CA ALA A 48 -3.31 -11.77 -28.50
C ALA A 48 -4.39 -11.61 -27.41
N SER A 49 -4.88 -10.38 -27.23
CA SER A 49 -5.98 -10.05 -26.32
C SER A 49 -7.13 -9.39 -27.08
N PRO A 50 -8.38 -9.87 -26.95
CA PRO A 50 -9.52 -9.34 -27.71
C PRO A 50 -10.04 -7.99 -27.20
N ALA A 51 -9.62 -7.52 -26.01
CA ALA A 51 -10.29 -6.40 -25.35
C ALA A 51 -9.35 -5.36 -24.72
N GLY A 52 -8.05 -5.41 -24.96
CA GLY A 52 -7.09 -4.46 -24.38
C GLY A 52 -5.86 -5.15 -23.83
N TRP A 53 -4.99 -4.38 -23.18
CA TRP A 53 -3.79 -4.92 -22.55
C TRP A 53 -4.15 -5.78 -21.34
N LEU A 54 -3.54 -6.95 -21.24
CA LEU A 54 -3.56 -7.81 -20.06
C LEU A 54 -2.10 -7.99 -19.62
N VAL A 55 -1.81 -7.65 -18.37
CA VAL A 55 -0.49 -7.87 -17.77
C VAL A 55 -0.65 -8.78 -16.55
N SER A 56 0.07 -9.89 -16.56
CA SER A 56 0.15 -10.82 -15.43
C SER A 56 1.60 -11.06 -15.06
N VAL A 57 1.99 -10.68 -13.86
CA VAL A 57 3.35 -10.88 -13.34
C VAL A 57 3.32 -11.94 -12.25
N THR A 58 4.12 -13.00 -12.45
CA THR A 58 4.39 -13.99 -11.40
C THR A 58 5.78 -13.74 -10.83
N LEU A 59 5.83 -13.36 -9.55
CA LEU A 59 7.07 -13.11 -8.84
C LEU A 59 7.44 -14.30 -7.97
N LEU A 60 8.67 -14.78 -8.09
CA LEU A 60 9.26 -15.84 -7.28
C LEU A 60 10.35 -15.24 -6.40
N GLY A 61 10.45 -15.73 -5.17
CA GLY A 61 11.42 -15.22 -4.22
C GLY A 61 11.67 -16.17 -3.07
N GLU A 62 12.46 -15.72 -2.11
CA GLU A 62 12.86 -16.49 -0.94
C GLU A 62 12.48 -15.73 0.33
N ALA A 63 11.96 -16.43 1.33
CA ALA A 63 11.68 -15.87 2.65
C ALA A 63 12.22 -16.81 3.72
N VAL A 64 13.15 -16.32 4.55
CA VAL A 64 13.69 -17.09 5.68
C VAL A 64 12.72 -17.05 6.86
N ARG A 65 12.11 -15.90 7.09
CA ARG A 65 11.13 -15.67 8.17
C ARG A 65 9.93 -14.92 7.62
N PRO A 66 9.01 -15.61 6.94
CA PRO A 66 7.82 -14.94 6.42
C PRO A 66 6.94 -14.45 7.58
N VAL A 67 6.56 -13.18 7.53
CA VAL A 67 5.54 -12.62 8.43
C VAL A 67 4.19 -12.80 7.77
N LEU A 68 3.29 -13.50 8.44
CA LEU A 68 1.95 -13.80 7.93
C LEU A 68 0.97 -12.69 8.33
N ARG A 69 -0.16 -12.59 7.62
CA ARG A 69 -1.26 -11.68 7.98
C ARG A 69 -2.24 -12.27 9.02
N SER A 70 -2.03 -13.53 9.41
CA SER A 70 -2.94 -14.30 10.26
C SER A 70 -2.42 -14.54 11.68
N THR A 71 -1.43 -13.76 12.13
CA THR A 71 -0.75 -14.02 13.41
C THR A 71 -0.74 -12.83 14.38
N ALA A 72 -1.61 -11.83 14.13
CA ALA A 72 -1.82 -10.68 15.02
C ALA A 72 -2.45 -11.13 16.35
N ARG A 73 -2.12 -10.45 17.45
CA ARG A 73 -2.56 -10.79 18.82
C ARG A 73 -3.17 -9.58 19.52
N PRO A 74 -4.20 -9.77 20.35
CA PRO A 74 -4.72 -8.68 21.17
C PRO A 74 -3.61 -8.01 22.01
N GLY A 75 -3.60 -6.67 22.00
CA GLY A 75 -2.57 -5.85 22.63
C GLY A 75 -1.42 -5.43 21.71
N ASP A 76 -1.33 -6.01 20.49
CA ASP A 76 -0.35 -5.56 19.50
C ASP A 76 -0.69 -4.19 18.95
N VAL A 77 0.35 -3.41 18.64
CA VAL A 77 0.23 -2.10 17.96
C VAL A 77 -0.04 -2.31 16.48
N ILE A 78 -0.98 -1.55 15.93
CA ILE A 78 -1.20 -1.40 14.49
C ILE A 78 -0.42 -0.17 14.02
N ALA A 79 0.44 -0.33 13.03
CA ALA A 79 1.21 0.74 12.43
C ALA A 79 1.18 0.66 10.91
N VAL A 80 1.49 1.78 10.25
CA VAL A 80 1.62 1.86 8.79
C VAL A 80 2.93 2.54 8.44
N THR A 81 3.52 2.17 7.30
CA THR A 81 4.69 2.86 6.76
C THR A 81 4.27 4.13 6.02
N ASP A 82 5.15 5.12 6.00
CA ASP A 82 5.04 6.41 5.31
C ASP A 82 3.66 7.08 5.46
N THR A 83 2.97 7.46 4.38
CA THR A 83 1.70 8.20 4.39
C THR A 83 0.64 7.53 3.53
N LEU A 84 -0.63 7.69 3.91
CA LEU A 84 -1.77 7.06 3.26
C LEU A 84 -2.61 8.05 2.44
N GLY A 85 -3.32 7.52 1.45
CA GLY A 85 -4.27 8.24 0.60
C GLY A 85 -3.59 9.06 -0.51
N ARG A 86 -2.28 8.94 -0.68
CA ARG A 86 -1.52 9.70 -1.68
C ARG A 86 -1.83 9.23 -3.09
N ALA A 87 -1.93 7.92 -3.32
CA ALA A 87 -2.30 7.35 -4.61
C ALA A 87 -3.73 7.72 -5.00
N ALA A 88 -4.69 7.68 -4.06
CA ALA A 88 -6.07 8.07 -4.30
C ALA A 88 -6.20 9.57 -4.63
N ALA A 89 -5.46 10.45 -3.96
CA ALA A 89 -5.38 11.85 -4.31
C ALA A 89 -4.81 12.06 -5.72
N GLY A 90 -3.79 11.30 -6.10
CA GLY A 90 -3.20 11.30 -7.43
C GLY A 90 -4.19 10.90 -8.51
N LEU A 91 -4.92 9.81 -8.31
CA LEU A 91 -5.98 9.36 -9.21
C LEU A 91 -7.05 10.44 -9.38
N ALA A 92 -7.51 11.04 -8.27
CA ALA A 92 -8.51 12.11 -8.31
C ALA A 92 -8.05 13.34 -9.10
N VAL A 93 -6.75 13.62 -9.16
CA VAL A 93 -6.18 14.67 -10.03
C VAL A 93 -6.16 14.21 -11.49
N LEU A 94 -5.71 12.98 -11.77
CA LEU A 94 -5.54 12.44 -13.13
C LEU A 94 -6.87 12.24 -13.87
N GLU A 95 -7.95 11.92 -13.16
CA GLU A 95 -9.29 11.77 -13.75
C GLU A 95 -9.94 13.10 -14.14
N ARG A 96 -9.32 14.24 -13.86
CA ARG A 96 -9.87 15.57 -14.15
C ARG A 96 -9.28 16.14 -15.44
N GLU A 97 -10.11 16.83 -16.21
CA GLU A 97 -9.68 17.58 -17.40
C GLU A 97 -8.75 18.75 -17.05
N THR A 98 -8.87 19.30 -15.84
CA THR A 98 -8.08 20.45 -15.39
C THR A 98 -7.60 20.23 -13.96
N ALA A 99 -6.36 20.64 -13.69
CA ALA A 99 -5.77 20.57 -12.37
C ALA A 99 -6.58 21.33 -11.32
N PRO A 100 -6.66 20.86 -10.07
CA PRO A 100 -7.29 21.55 -8.96
C PRO A 100 -6.69 22.95 -8.76
N ARG A 101 -7.57 23.96 -8.60
CA ARG A 101 -7.13 25.34 -8.46
C ARG A 101 -6.51 25.60 -7.10
N GLY A 102 -5.43 26.39 -7.09
CA GLY A 102 -4.79 26.83 -5.84
C GLY A 102 -3.87 25.79 -5.19
N VAL A 103 -3.63 24.66 -5.84
CA VAL A 103 -2.64 23.66 -5.40
C VAL A 103 -1.33 23.89 -6.17
N ASP A 104 -0.21 23.88 -5.46
CA ASP A 104 1.12 24.00 -6.05
C ASP A 104 1.41 22.79 -6.97
N SER A 105 2.05 23.04 -8.12
CA SER A 105 2.40 21.99 -9.08
C SER A 105 3.26 20.88 -8.47
N ALA A 106 4.18 21.20 -7.55
CA ALA A 106 5.01 20.21 -6.88
C ALA A 106 4.18 19.26 -6.00
N LEU A 107 3.08 19.74 -5.38
CA LEU A 107 2.17 18.92 -4.62
C LEU A 107 1.30 18.03 -5.53
N LEU A 108 0.92 18.54 -6.71
CA LEU A 108 0.22 17.74 -7.73
C LEU A 108 1.13 16.64 -8.29
N ASP A 109 2.40 16.96 -8.57
CA ASP A 109 3.40 16.00 -9.05
C ASP A 109 3.67 14.91 -8.00
N ASP A 110 3.69 15.26 -6.70
CA ASP A 110 3.87 14.30 -5.61
C ASP A 110 2.74 13.27 -5.57
N VAL A 111 1.47 13.70 -5.57
CA VAL A 111 0.34 12.77 -5.50
C VAL A 111 0.15 11.98 -6.80
N THR A 112 0.30 12.60 -7.97
CA THR A 112 0.19 11.89 -9.25
C THR A 112 1.33 10.90 -9.44
N GLY A 113 2.55 11.27 -8.99
CA GLY A 113 3.70 10.37 -8.96
C GLY A 113 3.47 9.15 -8.07
N ALA A 114 2.81 9.32 -6.92
CA ALA A 114 2.48 8.21 -6.03
C ALA A 114 1.52 7.19 -6.68
N HIS A 115 0.54 7.67 -7.47
CA HIS A 115 -0.37 6.79 -8.21
C HIS A 115 0.29 6.11 -9.40
N LEU A 116 1.01 6.88 -10.23
CA LEU A 116 1.59 6.37 -11.48
C LEU A 116 2.85 5.50 -11.28
N ARG A 117 3.55 5.69 -10.15
CA ARG A 117 4.82 5.01 -9.84
C ARG A 117 4.87 4.61 -8.36
N PRO A 118 3.98 3.71 -7.92
CA PRO A 118 3.98 3.25 -6.53
C PRO A 118 5.31 2.58 -6.20
N ARG A 119 5.77 2.78 -4.97
CA ARG A 119 7.03 2.22 -4.49
C ARG A 119 6.80 0.91 -3.75
N ALA A 120 7.41 -0.17 -4.21
CA ALA A 120 7.38 -1.44 -3.49
C ALA A 120 8.24 -1.37 -2.22
N ARG A 121 7.66 -1.65 -1.06
CA ARG A 121 8.33 -1.62 0.27
C ARG A 121 9.08 -2.92 0.58
N VAL A 122 9.92 -3.36 -0.37
CA VAL A 122 10.65 -4.64 -0.25
C VAL A 122 11.68 -4.61 0.86
N ASP A 123 12.51 -3.58 0.92
CA ASP A 123 13.58 -3.44 1.93
C ASP A 123 13.00 -3.22 3.32
N GLU A 124 11.95 -2.41 3.43
CA GLU A 124 11.21 -2.19 4.67
C GLU A 124 10.61 -3.49 5.20
N GLY A 125 9.93 -4.25 4.33
CA GLY A 125 9.30 -5.52 4.69
C GLY A 125 10.31 -6.57 5.13
N ARG A 126 11.48 -6.63 4.49
CA ARG A 126 12.59 -7.52 4.89
C ARG A 126 13.19 -7.11 6.22
N TRP A 127 13.52 -5.82 6.37
CA TRP A 127 14.08 -5.30 7.62
C TRP A 127 13.15 -5.58 8.81
N LEU A 128 11.86 -5.31 8.66
CA LEU A 128 10.85 -5.56 9.69
C LEU A 128 10.74 -7.05 10.06
N ALA A 129 10.78 -7.95 9.07
CA ALA A 129 10.75 -9.39 9.32
C ALA A 129 11.99 -9.88 10.06
N ASP A 130 13.18 -9.35 9.74
CA ASP A 130 14.46 -9.73 10.35
C ASP A 130 14.66 -9.13 11.74
N ALA A 131 14.14 -7.91 11.99
CA ALA A 131 14.25 -7.22 13.27
C ALA A 131 13.54 -7.97 14.42
N GLY A 132 12.53 -8.78 14.10
CA GLY A 132 11.72 -9.50 15.09
C GLY A 132 10.77 -8.58 15.85
N GLY A 133 9.68 -9.17 16.38
CA GLY A 133 8.63 -8.43 17.08
C GLY A 133 7.45 -8.01 16.23
N VAL A 134 7.54 -8.15 14.89
CA VAL A 134 6.40 -8.03 14.00
C VAL A 134 5.61 -9.33 14.05
N THR A 135 4.34 -9.23 14.40
CA THR A 135 3.43 -10.38 14.59
C THR A 135 2.57 -10.64 13.37
N ALA A 136 2.17 -9.58 12.62
CA ALA A 136 1.52 -9.73 11.32
C ALA A 136 1.89 -8.58 10.39
N MET A 137 1.87 -8.81 9.08
CA MET A 137 2.20 -7.80 8.09
C MET A 137 1.56 -8.12 6.74
N MET A 138 1.09 -7.10 6.04
CA MET A 138 0.64 -7.16 4.65
C MET A 138 0.82 -5.79 3.98
N ASP A 139 0.68 -5.72 2.66
CA ASP A 139 0.61 -4.47 1.92
C ASP A 139 -0.79 -3.84 1.97
N LEU A 140 -0.87 -2.56 1.67
CA LEU A 140 -2.11 -1.79 1.54
C LEU A 140 -2.38 -1.56 0.04
N SER A 141 -3.18 -2.43 -0.55
CA SER A 141 -3.55 -2.38 -1.97
C SER A 141 -4.97 -1.89 -2.21
N ASP A 142 -5.92 -2.28 -1.36
CA ASP A 142 -7.34 -1.95 -1.49
C ASP A 142 -7.80 -0.87 -0.49
N GLY A 143 -6.87 -0.30 0.26
CA GLY A 143 -7.08 0.70 1.30
C GLY A 143 -7.12 0.12 2.69
N LEU A 144 -6.73 0.94 3.67
CA LEU A 144 -6.55 0.51 5.07
C LEU A 144 -7.80 -0.15 5.65
N ALA A 145 -9.00 0.33 5.31
CA ALA A 145 -10.24 -0.21 5.84
C ALA A 145 -10.48 -1.65 5.40
N THR A 146 -10.25 -1.95 4.12
CA THR A 146 -10.40 -3.31 3.56
C THR A 146 -9.28 -4.23 4.02
N ASP A 147 -8.03 -3.80 3.92
CA ASP A 147 -6.86 -4.65 4.18
C ASP A 147 -6.70 -4.97 5.67
N LEU A 148 -6.92 -3.99 6.56
CA LEU A 148 -6.99 -4.26 8.00
C LEU A 148 -8.15 -5.20 8.33
N GLY A 149 -9.31 -5.03 7.67
CA GLY A 149 -10.44 -5.93 7.81
C GLY A 149 -10.09 -7.39 7.51
N ARG A 150 -9.33 -7.62 6.44
CA ARG A 150 -8.81 -8.95 6.06
C ARG A 150 -7.81 -9.49 7.08
N LEU A 151 -6.86 -8.66 7.52
CA LEU A 151 -5.85 -9.06 8.50
C LEU A 151 -6.49 -9.49 9.83
N VAL A 152 -7.44 -8.71 10.36
CA VAL A 152 -8.10 -9.05 11.63
C VAL A 152 -9.01 -10.27 11.50
N ALA A 153 -9.67 -10.46 10.36
CA ALA A 153 -10.48 -11.64 10.09
C ALA A 153 -9.62 -12.91 10.03
N GLU A 154 -8.51 -12.89 9.30
CA GLU A 154 -7.58 -14.00 9.18
C GLU A 154 -6.88 -14.33 10.52
N SER A 155 -6.66 -13.34 11.37
CA SER A 155 -6.05 -13.51 12.70
C SER A 155 -7.08 -13.89 13.79
N GLY A 156 -8.39 -13.79 13.51
CA GLY A 156 -9.44 -14.04 14.50
C GLY A 156 -9.49 -13.03 15.64
N VAL A 157 -9.21 -11.76 15.34
CA VAL A 157 -9.12 -10.66 16.31
C VAL A 157 -9.96 -9.46 15.87
N GLY A 158 -10.04 -8.41 16.71
CA GLY A 158 -10.58 -7.11 16.36
C GLY A 158 -9.50 -6.04 16.28
N ALA A 159 -9.86 -4.83 15.87
CA ALA A 159 -8.98 -3.68 15.83
C ALA A 159 -9.67 -2.38 16.26
N HIS A 160 -8.91 -1.50 16.91
CA HIS A 160 -9.26 -0.09 17.09
C HIS A 160 -8.24 0.78 16.37
N VAL A 161 -8.69 1.72 15.55
CA VAL A 161 -7.86 2.68 14.81
C VAL A 161 -8.28 4.09 15.17
N ASP A 162 -7.33 4.95 15.50
CA ASP A 162 -7.52 6.37 15.74
C ASP A 162 -7.29 7.13 14.42
N VAL A 163 -8.35 7.71 13.85
CA VAL A 163 -8.29 8.40 12.55
C VAL A 163 -7.43 9.67 12.60
N GLU A 164 -7.29 10.29 13.78
CA GLU A 164 -6.46 11.49 13.93
C GLU A 164 -4.95 11.18 13.89
N ARG A 165 -4.59 9.90 14.05
CA ARG A 165 -3.20 9.42 13.98
C ARG A 165 -2.78 8.92 12.61
N LEU A 166 -3.70 8.89 11.63
CA LEU A 166 -3.37 8.46 10.27
C LEU A 166 -2.35 9.43 9.65
N PRO A 167 -1.22 8.92 9.14
CA PRO A 167 -0.22 9.76 8.51
C PRO A 167 -0.70 10.15 7.11
N ILE A 168 -1.14 11.40 6.94
CA ILE A 168 -1.63 11.96 5.68
C ILE A 168 -0.69 13.09 5.25
N ALA A 169 -0.10 12.96 4.06
CA ALA A 169 0.85 13.93 3.52
C ALA A 169 0.22 15.32 3.30
N ALA A 170 1.04 16.37 3.37
CA ALA A 170 0.59 17.74 3.09
C ALA A 170 0.03 17.88 1.67
N ALA A 171 0.62 17.19 0.69
CA ALA A 171 0.13 17.17 -0.69
C ALA A 171 -1.28 16.57 -0.77
N THR A 172 -1.52 15.44 -0.13
CA THR A 172 -2.85 14.79 -0.06
C THR A 172 -3.89 15.74 0.56
N ARG A 173 -3.55 16.41 1.68
CA ARG A 173 -4.46 17.38 2.32
C ARG A 173 -4.75 18.58 1.42
N ALA A 174 -3.74 19.15 0.75
CA ALA A 174 -3.92 20.29 -0.14
C ALA A 174 -4.83 19.96 -1.33
N VAL A 175 -4.70 18.76 -1.91
CA VAL A 175 -5.57 18.30 -2.99
C VAL A 175 -6.98 18.03 -2.46
N ALA A 176 -7.12 17.41 -1.28
CA ALA A 176 -8.40 17.14 -0.65
C ALA A 176 -9.17 18.44 -0.36
N ASP A 177 -8.50 19.44 0.22
CA ASP A 177 -9.08 20.78 0.47
C ASP A 177 -9.56 21.44 -0.83
N ALA A 178 -8.75 21.36 -1.90
CA ALA A 178 -9.11 21.95 -3.20
C ALA A 178 -10.26 21.24 -3.91
N LEU A 179 -10.54 19.98 -3.55
CA LEU A 179 -11.60 19.14 -4.10
C LEU A 179 -12.82 18.99 -3.18
N ASP A 180 -12.80 19.62 -2.00
CA ASP A 180 -13.84 19.50 -0.97
C ASP A 180 -14.10 18.03 -0.55
N VAL A 181 -13.01 17.28 -0.33
CA VAL A 181 -13.01 15.88 0.11
C VAL A 181 -12.34 15.77 1.47
N ASP A 182 -12.82 14.88 2.35
CA ASP A 182 -12.12 14.57 3.59
C ASP A 182 -10.89 13.71 3.28
N PRO A 183 -9.65 14.16 3.58
CA PRO A 183 -8.46 13.38 3.32
C PRO A 183 -8.40 12.06 4.11
N VAL A 184 -9.18 11.93 5.18
CA VAL A 184 -9.35 10.67 5.93
C VAL A 184 -10.04 9.61 5.07
N ASP A 185 -10.98 9.99 4.20
CA ASP A 185 -11.64 9.06 3.28
C ASP A 185 -10.63 8.43 2.30
N TRP A 186 -9.68 9.21 1.79
CA TRP A 186 -8.60 8.67 0.97
C TRP A 186 -7.60 7.82 1.76
N ALA A 187 -7.27 8.23 2.98
CA ALA A 187 -6.33 7.46 3.82
C ALA A 187 -6.90 6.12 4.30
N THR A 188 -8.24 6.01 4.40
CA THR A 188 -8.89 4.77 4.87
C THR A 188 -9.40 3.91 3.73
N GLY A 189 -10.02 4.52 2.72
CA GLY A 189 -10.68 3.84 1.60
C GLY A 189 -9.90 3.89 0.29
N GLY A 190 -8.88 4.75 0.16
CA GLY A 190 -8.05 4.84 -1.03
C GLY A 190 -7.15 3.61 -1.17
N GLY A 191 -7.18 2.97 -2.32
CA GLY A 191 -6.26 1.89 -2.67
C GLY A 191 -4.98 2.41 -3.32
N GLU A 192 -4.07 1.47 -3.62
CA GLU A 192 -2.84 1.63 -4.40
C GLU A 192 -1.72 2.46 -3.74
N ASP A 193 -1.77 2.66 -2.42
CA ASP A 193 -0.65 3.26 -1.70
C ASP A 193 0.56 2.31 -1.60
N TYR A 194 0.34 0.99 -1.58
CA TYR A 194 1.33 -0.08 -1.45
C TYR A 194 2.29 0.10 -0.26
N GLU A 195 1.82 0.79 0.77
CA GLU A 195 2.49 0.87 2.05
C GLU A 195 2.33 -0.44 2.84
N LEU A 196 3.09 -0.63 3.91
CA LEU A 196 2.96 -1.81 4.77
C LEU A 196 2.03 -1.52 5.95
N LEU A 197 1.04 -2.38 6.12
CA LEU A 197 0.30 -2.55 7.37
C LEU A 197 1.09 -3.50 8.26
N VAL A 198 1.55 -3.00 9.40
CA VAL A 198 2.43 -3.70 10.34
C VAL A 198 1.73 -3.86 11.67
N VAL A 199 1.71 -5.07 12.19
CA VAL A 199 1.25 -5.36 13.55
C VAL A 199 2.42 -5.88 14.35
N CYS A 200 2.69 -5.30 15.53
CA CYS A 200 3.88 -5.64 16.29
C CYS A 200 3.68 -5.56 17.81
N ASP A 201 4.58 -6.21 18.55
CA ASP A 201 4.67 -6.14 20.00
C ASP A 201 4.83 -4.68 20.46
N PRO A 202 3.95 -4.16 21.35
CA PRO A 202 4.01 -2.76 21.83
C PRO A 202 5.34 -2.41 22.52
N VAL A 203 6.00 -3.37 23.17
CA VAL A 203 7.30 -3.15 23.84
C VAL A 203 8.41 -2.89 22.81
N LEU A 204 8.28 -3.45 21.61
CA LEU A 204 9.29 -3.35 20.55
C LEU A 204 9.00 -2.23 19.53
N PHE A 205 7.81 -1.63 19.58
CA PHE A 205 7.40 -0.63 18.58
C PHE A 205 8.40 0.53 18.42
N ALA A 206 8.86 1.13 19.52
CA ALA A 206 9.81 2.26 19.44
C ALA A 206 11.11 1.86 18.73
N ARG A 207 11.64 0.66 19.04
CA ARG A 207 12.83 0.12 18.38
C ARG A 207 12.60 -0.15 16.89
N LEU A 208 11.43 -0.69 16.53
CA LEU A 208 11.08 -0.95 15.14
C LEU A 208 10.93 0.35 14.36
N ARG A 209 10.24 1.35 14.92
CA ARG A 209 10.06 2.67 14.32
C ARG A 209 11.40 3.35 14.03
N ASP A 210 12.23 3.47 15.05
CA ASP A 210 13.50 4.22 14.95
C ASP A 210 14.48 3.45 14.03
N GLY A 211 14.58 2.13 14.20
CA GLY A 211 15.45 1.30 13.37
C GLY A 211 15.02 1.20 11.90
N LEU A 212 13.73 1.21 11.59
CA LEU A 212 13.24 1.27 10.21
C LEU A 212 13.62 2.59 9.56
N ALA A 213 13.38 3.71 10.26
CA ALA A 213 13.75 5.04 9.78
C ALA A 213 15.27 5.16 9.54
N ASP A 214 16.09 4.64 10.44
CA ASP A 214 17.55 4.64 10.29
C ASP A 214 18.03 3.77 9.10
N ALA A 215 17.37 2.63 8.87
CA ALA A 215 17.79 1.67 7.84
C ALA A 215 17.28 2.02 6.43
N THR A 216 16.08 2.57 6.30
CA THR A 216 15.39 2.77 5.00
C THR A 216 14.96 4.20 4.74
N GLY A 217 15.02 5.08 5.73
CA GLY A 217 14.46 6.43 5.66
C GLY A 217 12.92 6.47 5.73
N THR A 218 12.25 5.33 5.89
CA THR A 218 10.79 5.22 5.89
C THR A 218 10.23 5.35 7.31
N ALA A 219 9.25 6.22 7.51
CA ALA A 219 8.58 6.37 8.79
C ALA A 219 7.67 5.17 9.09
N LEU A 220 7.51 4.83 10.37
CA LEU A 220 6.53 3.86 10.87
C LEU A 220 5.64 4.54 11.90
N THR A 221 4.35 4.69 11.61
CA THR A 221 3.39 5.44 12.42
C THR A 221 2.37 4.50 13.08
N ALA A 222 2.29 4.53 14.42
CA ALA A 222 1.27 3.79 15.15
C ALA A 222 -0.09 4.47 14.98
N VAL A 223 -1.06 3.72 14.48
CA VAL A 223 -2.41 4.23 14.17
C VAL A 223 -3.50 3.56 15.01
N GLY A 224 -3.18 2.47 15.72
CA GLY A 224 -4.19 1.73 16.48
C GLY A 224 -3.64 0.56 17.27
N GLU A 225 -4.55 -0.32 17.70
CA GLU A 225 -4.27 -1.48 18.54
C GLU A 225 -5.17 -2.66 18.13
N ILE A 226 -4.62 -3.86 18.20
CA ILE A 226 -5.35 -5.12 18.03
C ILE A 226 -6.12 -5.44 19.31
N MET A 227 -7.40 -5.76 19.15
CA MET A 227 -8.33 -6.03 20.25
C MET A 227 -8.77 -7.49 20.26
N ALA A 228 -9.20 -7.98 21.43
CA ALA A 228 -9.96 -9.21 21.49
C ALA A 228 -11.34 -9.01 20.82
N GLY A 229 -11.84 -10.04 20.14
CA GLY A 229 -13.13 -10.01 19.45
C GLY A 229 -13.00 -10.01 17.94
N SER A 230 -13.80 -9.26 17.22
CA SER A 230 -13.80 -9.23 15.75
C SER A 230 -14.16 -7.85 15.20
N GLY A 231 -13.80 -7.61 13.94
CA GLY A 231 -14.10 -6.39 13.21
C GLY A 231 -13.21 -5.21 13.61
N THR A 232 -13.35 -4.12 12.86
CA THR A 232 -12.57 -2.89 13.05
C THR A 232 -13.47 -1.76 13.55
N ARG A 233 -13.00 -1.02 14.55
CA ARG A 233 -13.63 0.22 15.02
C ARG A 233 -12.70 1.40 14.73
N TRP A 234 -13.28 2.41 14.11
CA TRP A 234 -12.62 3.68 13.82
C TRP A 234 -13.04 4.69 14.88
N LEU A 235 -12.08 5.34 15.49
CA LEU A 235 -12.27 6.23 16.63
C LEU A 235 -11.68 7.61 16.32
N ASP A 236 -12.35 8.68 16.82
CA ASP A 236 -11.73 10.01 16.89
C ASP A 236 -10.79 10.11 18.11
N GLY A 237 -10.03 11.21 18.23
CA GLY A 237 -9.10 11.46 19.34
C GLY A 237 -9.77 11.54 20.73
N ARG A 238 -11.13 11.47 20.79
CA ARG A 238 -11.91 11.36 22.02
C ARG A 238 -12.44 9.95 22.28
N GLY A 239 -12.07 8.98 21.43
CA GLY A 239 -12.51 7.59 21.52
C GLY A 239 -13.96 7.35 21.08
N ARG A 240 -14.58 8.27 20.33
CA ARG A 240 -15.93 8.09 19.79
C ARG A 240 -15.85 7.42 18.43
N ALA A 241 -16.76 6.49 18.17
CA ALA A 241 -16.84 5.83 16.89
C ALA A 241 -17.17 6.82 15.75
N VAL A 242 -16.41 6.71 14.66
CA VAL A 242 -16.62 7.48 13.43
C VAL A 242 -16.79 6.52 12.26
N ALA A 243 -17.54 6.96 11.24
CA ALA A 243 -17.62 6.25 9.98
C ALA A 243 -16.40 6.64 9.13
N VAL A 244 -15.90 5.70 8.35
CA VAL A 244 -14.85 5.93 7.36
C VAL A 244 -15.27 5.39 6.02
N ALA A 245 -14.62 5.86 4.94
CA ALA A 245 -14.84 5.32 3.61
C ALA A 245 -14.44 3.85 3.56
N PRO A 246 -15.27 2.98 2.98
CA PRO A 246 -14.87 1.60 2.71
C PRO A 246 -13.76 1.59 1.65
N GLY A 247 -12.84 0.65 1.76
CA GLY A 247 -11.84 0.42 0.71
C GLY A 247 -12.46 -0.21 -0.54
N PHE A 248 -11.61 -0.43 -1.53
CA PHE A 248 -12.03 -1.03 -2.80
C PHE A 248 -12.47 -2.48 -2.59
N GLU A 249 -13.55 -2.87 -3.23
CA GLU A 249 -14.05 -4.25 -3.28
C GLU A 249 -14.30 -4.65 -4.73
N HIS A 250 -13.63 -5.71 -5.16
CA HIS A 250 -13.93 -6.36 -6.44
C HIS A 250 -15.33 -7.00 -6.38
N PHE A 251 -16.08 -6.94 -7.48
CA PHE A 251 -17.35 -7.65 -7.64
C PHE A 251 -18.48 -7.22 -6.66
N ARG A 252 -18.59 -5.94 -6.38
CA ARG A 252 -19.83 -5.41 -5.79
C ARG A 252 -20.94 -5.63 -6.81
N GLY A 253 -21.78 -6.65 -6.54
CA GLY A 253 -22.99 -6.95 -7.31
C GLY A 253 -24.13 -5.99 -6.99
#